data_3c5bbac01e987ce12598c85e3118df5d
#
_entry.id   3c5bbac01e987ce12598c85e3118df5d
#
_cell.length_a   1.000
_cell.length_b   1.000
_cell.length_c   1.000
_cell.angle_alpha   90.00
_cell.angle_beta   90.00
_cell.angle_gamma   90.00
#
_symmetry.space_group_name_H-M   'P 1'
#
loop_
_entity.id
_entity.type
_entity.pdbx_description
1 polymer ?
#
loop_
_entity_poly.entity_id
_entity_poly.type
_entity_poly.pdbx_seq_one_letter_code
_entity_poly.pdbx_strand_id
1 'polypeptide(L)'
;MDNRVKFYSWLIGLLDSAHLTFEEIADEWKEAHANQNNDVLDKRTFHRYRDNIQLQFGITVKCNKSDGYRYYLKRDPVENDDVTEWMLSSLRLASLGDMLKYHNKVMLDTPPYNTEYLDDILAAIDKQYLLKFKYVSGFGAESDIVLQPAFVRYYKQRWYVVGVKKQRSASEGKANSSAEEDVRKLVRCLPFDRISFLKLICEKHPLSAKMKKFLTPENYYEDCFGIYRMEDVPVEKIRIRAFYPEYNYIEEVPLHESQQKVKESKDGMYREYTLTILSLIHI
;
A
#
# COMPACT_ATOMS: atom_id res chain seq x y z
N MET A 1 23.12 -7.46 6.35
CA MET A 1 22.39 -6.19 6.53
C MET A 1 23.23 -5.31 7.44
N ASP A 2 23.33 -3.99 7.17
CA ASP A 2 24.08 -3.04 8.01
C ASP A 2 23.48 -3.04 9.44
N ASN A 3 24.32 -3.05 10.45
CA ASN A 3 23.93 -3.07 11.87
C ASN A 3 23.04 -1.87 12.25
N ARG A 4 23.20 -0.75 11.52
CA ARG A 4 22.38 0.46 11.66
C ARG A 4 20.92 0.23 11.31
N VAL A 5 20.66 -0.48 10.20
CA VAL A 5 19.28 -0.77 9.77
C VAL A 5 18.59 -1.72 10.75
N LYS A 6 19.34 -2.69 11.32
CA LYS A 6 18.82 -3.55 12.40
C LYS A 6 18.43 -2.74 13.63
N PHE A 7 19.28 -1.78 14.03
CA PHE A 7 18.99 -0.88 15.14
C PHE A 7 17.75 -0.02 14.86
N TYR A 8 17.63 0.57 13.66
CA TYR A 8 16.46 1.41 13.30
C TYR A 8 15.15 0.63 13.41
N SER A 9 15.10 -0.55 12.79
CA SER A 9 13.93 -1.42 12.84
C SER A 9 13.58 -1.84 14.28
N TRP A 10 14.57 -2.18 15.07
CA TRP A 10 14.40 -2.56 16.48
C TRP A 10 13.90 -1.38 17.32
N LEU A 11 14.52 -0.19 17.21
CA LEU A 11 14.14 0.98 17.99
C LEU A 11 12.72 1.45 17.66
N ILE A 12 12.37 1.47 16.38
CA ILE A 12 11.02 1.81 15.95
C ILE A 12 10.02 0.81 16.57
N GLY A 13 10.28 -0.49 16.47
CA GLY A 13 9.42 -1.51 17.06
C GLY A 13 9.28 -1.39 18.57
N LEU A 14 10.34 -1.03 19.28
CA LEU A 14 10.34 -0.84 20.73
C LEU A 14 9.49 0.37 21.14
N LEU A 15 9.71 1.52 20.46
CA LEU A 15 9.01 2.78 20.78
C LEU A 15 7.58 2.86 20.22
N ASP A 16 7.19 1.91 19.39
CA ASP A 16 5.82 1.77 18.92
C ASP A 16 4.88 1.32 20.04
N SER A 17 5.39 0.51 20.97
CA SER A 17 4.62 -0.05 22.08
C SER A 17 4.94 0.57 23.45
N ALA A 18 6.02 1.35 23.56
CA ALA A 18 6.49 1.85 24.86
C ALA A 18 7.07 3.25 24.79
N HIS A 19 6.94 3.99 25.89
CA HIS A 19 7.63 5.27 26.12
C HIS A 19 8.79 5.04 27.07
N LEU A 20 10.03 5.19 26.59
CA LEU A 20 11.23 4.78 27.33
C LEU A 20 12.24 5.92 27.43
N THR A 21 12.97 5.97 28.55
CA THR A 21 14.15 6.84 28.70
C THR A 21 15.32 6.33 27.86
N PHE A 22 16.36 7.16 27.69
CA PHE A 22 17.55 6.71 26.99
C PHE A 22 18.23 5.53 27.69
N GLU A 23 18.27 5.55 29.00
CA GLU A 23 18.88 4.51 29.82
C GLU A 23 18.13 3.17 29.64
N GLU A 24 16.81 3.19 29.70
CA GLU A 24 15.97 2.01 29.43
C GLU A 24 16.18 1.48 27.99
N ILE A 25 16.25 2.36 26.98
CA ILE A 25 16.53 1.98 25.59
C ILE A 25 17.92 1.35 25.46
N ALA A 26 18.91 1.91 26.12
CA ALA A 26 20.29 1.40 26.06
C ALA A 26 20.42 0.02 26.72
N ASP A 27 19.68 -0.22 27.81
CA ASP A 27 19.65 -1.53 28.49
C ASP A 27 18.91 -2.56 27.64
N GLU A 28 17.76 -2.23 27.09
CA GLU A 28 17.04 -3.10 26.15
C GLU A 28 17.87 -3.44 24.89
N TRP A 29 18.69 -2.48 24.40
CA TRP A 29 19.58 -2.73 23.26
C TRP A 29 20.65 -3.77 23.56
N LYS A 30 21.20 -3.79 24.78
CA LYS A 30 22.22 -4.79 25.17
C LYS A 30 21.69 -6.23 25.07
N GLU A 31 20.42 -6.42 25.43
CA GLU A 31 19.76 -7.74 25.42
C GLU A 31 19.08 -8.05 24.08
N ALA A 32 19.01 -7.06 23.17
CA ALA A 32 18.29 -7.22 21.91
C ALA A 32 18.96 -8.26 21.00
N HIS A 33 18.18 -9.22 20.49
CA HIS A 33 18.67 -10.18 19.49
C HIS A 33 19.24 -9.48 18.22
N ALA A 34 18.76 -8.27 17.92
CA ALA A 34 19.27 -7.45 16.82
C ALA A 34 20.72 -6.98 17.06
N ASN A 35 21.18 -6.90 18.31
CA ASN A 35 22.52 -6.47 18.72
C ASN A 35 23.50 -7.65 18.73
N GLN A 36 23.78 -8.22 17.56
CA GLN A 36 24.66 -9.39 17.42
C GLN A 36 26.13 -9.13 17.80
N ASN A 37 26.55 -7.86 17.79
CA ASN A 37 27.92 -7.46 18.09
C ASN A 37 28.12 -7.03 19.55
N ASN A 38 27.08 -7.06 20.37
CA ASN A 38 27.07 -6.51 21.74
C ASN A 38 27.52 -5.03 21.77
N ASP A 39 27.08 -4.24 20.77
CA ASP A 39 27.43 -2.82 20.68
C ASP A 39 26.79 -2.05 21.85
N VAL A 40 27.59 -1.21 22.49
CA VAL A 40 27.10 -0.29 23.53
C VAL A 40 26.51 0.95 22.89
N LEU A 41 25.28 1.29 23.23
CA LEU A 41 24.61 2.46 22.74
C LEU A 41 24.99 3.70 23.58
N ASP A 42 25.75 4.62 23.01
CA ASP A 42 26.00 5.92 23.62
C ASP A 42 24.97 6.97 23.16
N LYS A 43 24.82 8.03 23.98
CA LYS A 43 23.81 9.09 23.77
C LYS A 43 23.97 9.84 22.45
N ARG A 44 25.22 10.06 22.01
CA ARG A 44 25.52 10.73 20.74
C ARG A 44 25.13 9.87 19.54
N THR A 45 25.45 8.59 19.58
CA THR A 45 25.06 7.62 18.55
C THR A 45 23.54 7.46 18.47
N PHE A 46 22.87 7.40 19.62
CA PHE A 46 21.41 7.35 19.69
C PHE A 46 20.77 8.57 19.01
N HIS A 47 21.22 9.80 19.31
CA HIS A 47 20.67 11.01 18.67
C HIS A 47 20.91 11.00 17.17
N ARG A 48 22.10 10.62 16.71
CA ARG A 48 22.41 10.50 15.29
C ARG A 48 21.49 9.46 14.61
N TYR A 49 21.25 8.34 15.24
CA TYR A 49 20.37 7.29 14.70
C TYR A 49 18.91 7.72 14.66
N ARG A 50 18.44 8.40 15.69
CA ARG A 50 17.11 9.02 15.72
C ARG A 50 16.90 10.00 14.55
N ASP A 51 17.87 10.87 14.31
CA ASP A 51 17.78 11.87 13.23
C ASP A 51 17.84 11.18 11.86
N ASN A 52 18.62 10.11 11.71
CA ASN A 52 18.65 9.31 10.49
C ASN A 52 17.33 8.54 10.24
N ILE A 53 16.67 8.06 11.28
CA ILE A 53 15.34 7.43 11.15
C ILE A 53 14.36 8.43 10.54
N GLN A 54 14.36 9.68 11.00
CA GLN A 54 13.51 10.72 10.44
C GLN A 54 13.84 11.01 8.98
N LEU A 55 15.13 11.12 8.64
CA LEU A 55 15.58 11.40 7.27
C LEU A 55 15.27 10.27 6.28
N GLN A 56 15.42 9.01 6.71
CA GLN A 56 15.27 7.85 5.82
C GLN A 56 13.84 7.33 5.74
N PHE A 57 13.09 7.41 6.82
CA PHE A 57 11.76 6.77 6.94
C PHE A 57 10.63 7.77 7.19
N GLY A 58 10.92 9.07 7.36
CA GLY A 58 9.92 10.08 7.72
C GLY A 58 9.36 9.94 9.14
N ILE A 59 9.86 8.97 9.92
CA ILE A 59 9.36 8.65 11.26
C ILE A 59 10.03 9.54 12.29
N THR A 60 9.23 10.26 13.07
CA THR A 60 9.72 11.17 14.08
C THR A 60 9.73 10.54 15.47
N VAL A 61 10.93 10.34 16.04
CA VAL A 61 11.08 9.96 17.45
C VAL A 61 11.19 11.23 18.30
N LYS A 62 10.19 11.49 19.13
CA LYS A 62 10.13 12.63 20.06
C LYS A 62 10.56 12.25 21.47
N CYS A 63 10.97 13.27 22.24
CA CYS A 63 11.28 13.15 23.66
C CYS A 63 10.32 14.02 24.46
N ASN A 64 9.62 13.42 25.41
CA ASN A 64 8.77 14.13 26.35
C ASN A 64 9.59 14.52 27.58
N LYS A 65 9.96 15.79 27.67
CA LYS A 65 10.77 16.32 28.78
C LYS A 65 9.99 16.40 30.10
N SER A 66 8.69 16.61 30.04
CA SER A 66 7.82 16.70 31.22
C SER A 66 7.52 15.34 31.84
N ASP A 67 7.77 14.25 31.08
CA ASP A 67 7.58 12.87 31.51
C ASP A 67 8.94 12.13 31.62
N GLY A 68 9.87 12.71 32.34
CA GLY A 68 11.17 12.08 32.62
C GLY A 68 12.06 11.82 31.40
N TYR A 69 11.97 12.66 30.35
CA TYR A 69 12.76 12.50 29.12
C TYR A 69 12.49 11.17 28.38
N ARG A 70 11.24 10.70 28.37
CA ARG A 70 10.86 9.50 27.64
C ARG A 70 10.75 9.73 26.15
N TYR A 71 11.30 8.84 25.37
CA TYR A 71 11.21 8.81 23.91
C TYR A 71 10.03 7.99 23.46
N TYR A 72 9.37 8.43 22.37
CA TYR A 72 8.19 7.79 21.77
C TYR A 72 8.12 8.11 20.29
N LEU A 73 7.38 7.29 19.52
CA LEU A 73 7.07 7.61 18.13
C LEU A 73 5.95 8.64 18.06
N LYS A 74 6.19 9.76 17.38
CA LYS A 74 5.11 10.68 17.01
C LYS A 74 4.39 10.10 15.81
N ARG A 75 3.17 9.65 16.00
CA ARG A 75 2.24 9.37 14.91
C ARG A 75 1.51 10.66 14.55
N ASP A 76 1.52 11.02 13.27
CA ASP A 76 0.76 12.17 12.77
C ASP A 76 -0.59 11.64 12.24
N PRO A 77 -1.72 12.02 12.84
CA PRO A 77 -3.03 11.46 12.47
C PRO A 77 -3.50 11.86 11.06
N VAL A 78 -2.73 12.67 10.34
CA VAL A 78 -3.08 13.21 9.02
C VAL A 78 -2.30 12.53 7.87
N GLU A 79 -1.17 11.88 8.15
CA GLU A 79 -0.37 11.19 7.13
C GLU A 79 -0.55 9.67 7.27
N ASN A 80 -1.27 9.11 6.32
CA ASN A 80 -1.40 7.72 5.87
C ASN A 80 -0.70 6.69 6.79
N ASP A 81 -1.31 6.41 7.94
CA ASP A 81 -0.80 5.47 8.96
C ASP A 81 -0.52 4.08 8.36
N ASP A 82 -1.35 3.67 7.39
CA ASP A 82 -1.28 2.38 6.71
C ASP A 82 0.03 2.21 5.91
N VAL A 83 0.50 3.25 5.20
CA VAL A 83 1.75 3.20 4.44
C VAL A 83 2.94 3.10 5.39
N THR A 84 2.93 3.87 6.46
CA THR A 84 3.96 3.84 7.49
C THR A 84 4.01 2.49 8.19
N GLU A 85 2.88 1.92 8.58
CA GLU A 85 2.80 0.59 9.19
C GLU A 85 3.27 -0.51 8.23
N TRP A 86 2.87 -0.42 6.97
CA TRP A 86 3.33 -1.36 5.94
C TRP A 86 4.85 -1.28 5.75
N MET A 87 5.41 -0.07 5.67
CA MET A 87 6.86 0.13 5.59
C MET A 87 7.60 -0.43 6.80
N LEU A 88 7.08 -0.18 8.02
CA LEU A 88 7.66 -0.70 9.26
C LEU A 88 7.64 -2.22 9.30
N SER A 89 6.53 -2.84 8.91
CA SER A 89 6.40 -4.29 8.83
C SER A 89 7.38 -4.88 7.82
N SER A 90 7.51 -4.24 6.65
CA SER A 90 8.48 -4.65 5.61
C SER A 90 9.92 -4.50 6.09
N LEU A 91 10.24 -3.43 6.82
CA LEU A 91 11.56 -3.20 7.41
C LEU A 91 11.87 -4.25 8.48
N ARG A 92 10.91 -4.59 9.34
CA ARG A 92 11.06 -5.68 10.33
C ARG A 92 11.37 -7.01 9.65
N LEU A 93 10.62 -7.37 8.60
CA LEU A 93 10.89 -8.58 7.82
C LEU A 93 12.28 -8.56 7.17
N ALA A 94 12.68 -7.43 6.57
CA ALA A 94 13.99 -7.28 5.97
C ALA A 94 15.13 -7.34 7.01
N SER A 95 14.89 -6.91 8.26
CA SER A 95 15.88 -6.96 9.35
C SER A 95 16.10 -8.37 9.90
N LEU A 96 15.17 -9.30 9.67
CA LEU A 96 15.30 -10.70 10.06
C LEU A 96 16.27 -11.48 9.14
N GLY A 97 17.47 -10.93 8.88
CA GLY A 97 18.48 -11.58 8.03
C GLY A 97 18.86 -13.00 8.45
N ASP A 98 18.58 -13.35 9.71
CA ASP A 98 18.69 -14.71 10.22
C ASP A 98 17.56 -15.65 9.77
N MET A 99 16.49 -15.13 9.11
CA MET A 99 15.44 -15.98 8.55
C MET A 99 15.98 -16.97 7.50
N LEU A 100 17.09 -16.65 6.83
CA LEU A 100 17.76 -17.57 5.93
C LEU A 100 18.26 -18.85 6.66
N LYS A 101 18.55 -18.78 7.97
CA LYS A 101 18.90 -19.94 8.77
C LYS A 101 17.68 -20.84 9.09
N TYR A 102 16.48 -20.30 8.94
CA TYR A 102 15.23 -20.99 9.22
C TYR A 102 14.40 -21.29 7.95
N HIS A 103 15.03 -21.28 6.76
CA HIS A 103 14.36 -21.50 5.48
C HIS A 103 13.44 -22.73 5.43
N ASN A 104 13.73 -23.75 6.24
CA ASN A 104 12.93 -24.97 6.36
C ASN A 104 11.81 -24.90 7.42
N LYS A 105 11.70 -23.79 8.16
CA LYS A 105 10.71 -23.55 9.20
C LYS A 105 9.78 -22.38 8.92
N VAL A 106 10.06 -21.61 7.87
CA VAL A 106 9.29 -20.44 7.47
C VAL A 106 8.84 -20.65 6.03
N MET A 107 7.54 -20.72 5.83
CA MET A 107 6.94 -20.73 4.51
C MET A 107 6.50 -19.31 4.19
N LEU A 108 7.01 -18.78 3.09
CA LEU A 108 6.64 -17.44 2.60
C LEU A 108 5.93 -17.60 1.25
N ASP A 109 4.95 -16.73 1.05
CA ASP A 109 4.35 -16.58 -0.26
C ASP A 109 5.33 -15.93 -1.25
N THR A 110 5.04 -16.09 -2.53
CA THR A 110 5.84 -15.48 -3.60
C THR A 110 5.87 -13.96 -3.41
N PRO A 111 7.07 -13.33 -3.39
CA PRO A 111 7.15 -11.88 -3.30
C PRO A 111 6.53 -11.23 -4.54
N PRO A 112 6.06 -9.97 -4.44
CA PRO A 112 5.55 -9.25 -5.60
C PRO A 112 6.65 -9.06 -6.65
N TYR A 113 6.30 -9.29 -7.92
CA TYR A 113 7.21 -9.14 -9.06
C TYR A 113 7.33 -7.68 -9.51
N ASN A 114 8.45 -7.35 -10.15
CA ASN A 114 8.71 -6.07 -10.82
C ASN A 114 8.56 -4.85 -9.89
N THR A 115 8.92 -5.01 -8.61
CA THR A 115 8.95 -3.93 -7.62
C THR A 115 9.96 -2.85 -7.96
N GLU A 116 10.96 -3.16 -8.79
CA GLU A 116 11.94 -2.21 -9.32
C GLU A 116 11.32 -1.08 -10.16
N TYR A 117 10.11 -1.28 -10.68
CA TYR A 117 9.38 -0.22 -11.41
C TYR A 117 8.65 0.75 -10.49
N LEU A 118 8.57 0.48 -9.20
CA LEU A 118 7.77 1.29 -8.27
C LEU A 118 8.28 2.73 -8.20
N ASP A 119 9.60 2.92 -8.08
CA ASP A 119 10.22 4.25 -8.00
C ASP A 119 9.96 5.09 -9.26
N ASP A 120 10.10 4.47 -10.43
CA ASP A 120 9.84 5.14 -11.71
C ASP A 120 8.37 5.51 -11.87
N ILE A 121 7.46 4.63 -11.45
CA ILE A 121 6.01 4.89 -11.52
C ILE A 121 5.62 6.01 -10.56
N LEU A 122 6.12 6.01 -9.31
CA LEU A 122 5.86 7.07 -8.33
C LEU A 122 6.44 8.41 -8.81
N ALA A 123 7.65 8.42 -9.38
CA ALA A 123 8.23 9.61 -9.98
C ALA A 123 7.40 10.14 -11.16
N ALA A 124 6.81 9.25 -11.97
CA ALA A 124 5.93 9.65 -13.07
C ALA A 124 4.61 10.26 -12.56
N ILE A 125 4.06 9.75 -11.45
CA ILE A 125 2.86 10.31 -10.81
C ILE A 125 3.15 11.71 -10.28
N ASP A 126 4.21 11.87 -9.50
CA ASP A 126 4.61 13.15 -8.89
C ASP A 126 4.88 14.23 -9.96
N LYS A 127 5.69 13.90 -10.97
CA LYS A 127 6.07 14.82 -12.04
C LYS A 127 5.04 14.94 -13.16
N GLN A 128 3.95 14.18 -13.11
CA GLN A 128 2.90 14.11 -14.14
C GLN A 128 3.44 13.71 -15.52
N TYR A 129 4.38 12.75 -15.53
CA TYR A 129 4.96 12.19 -16.75
C TYR A 129 4.16 10.99 -17.24
N LEU A 130 4.38 10.61 -18.52
CA LEU A 130 3.81 9.39 -19.07
C LEU A 130 4.76 8.20 -18.87
N LEU A 131 4.17 7.02 -18.78
CA LEU A 131 4.86 5.73 -18.79
C LEU A 131 4.64 5.05 -20.13
N LYS A 132 5.71 4.53 -20.73
CA LYS A 132 5.65 3.67 -21.92
C LYS A 132 6.21 2.30 -21.54
N PHE A 133 5.48 1.23 -21.87
CA PHE A 133 5.90 -0.14 -21.55
C PHE A 133 5.22 -1.16 -22.47
N LYS A 134 5.77 -2.37 -22.51
CA LYS A 134 5.10 -3.55 -23.07
C LYS A 134 4.24 -4.19 -21.99
N TYR A 135 3.06 -4.62 -22.37
CA TYR A 135 2.09 -5.25 -21.49
C TYR A 135 1.58 -6.55 -22.09
N VAL A 136 1.58 -7.62 -21.29
CA VAL A 136 1.01 -8.92 -21.64
C VAL A 136 -0.33 -9.07 -20.93
N SER A 137 -1.42 -9.20 -21.69
CA SER A 137 -2.76 -9.39 -21.13
C SER A 137 -2.92 -10.76 -20.45
N GLY A 138 -4.00 -10.95 -19.68
CA GLY A 138 -4.32 -12.25 -19.09
C GLY A 138 -4.52 -13.38 -20.11
N PHE A 139 -4.78 -13.01 -21.36
CA PHE A 139 -4.97 -13.95 -22.49
C PHE A 139 -3.68 -14.12 -23.34
N GLY A 140 -2.56 -13.58 -22.89
CA GLY A 140 -1.27 -13.68 -23.57
C GLY A 140 -1.06 -12.69 -24.72
N ALA A 141 -1.99 -11.77 -24.99
CA ALA A 141 -1.83 -10.76 -26.03
C ALA A 141 -0.86 -9.66 -25.58
N GLU A 142 0.17 -9.41 -26.39
CA GLU A 142 1.13 -8.34 -26.16
C GLU A 142 0.68 -7.01 -26.77
N SER A 143 0.94 -5.90 -26.09
CA SER A 143 0.65 -4.56 -26.58
C SER A 143 1.61 -3.53 -26.00
N ASP A 144 1.92 -2.51 -26.81
CA ASP A 144 2.61 -1.31 -26.33
C ASP A 144 1.58 -0.36 -25.72
N ILE A 145 1.79 0.01 -24.46
CA ILE A 145 0.93 0.92 -23.72
C ILE A 145 1.68 2.20 -23.41
N VAL A 146 0.99 3.34 -23.63
CA VAL A 146 1.35 4.64 -23.07
C VAL A 146 0.29 4.97 -22.03
N LEU A 147 0.71 5.11 -20.77
CA LEU A 147 -0.15 5.32 -19.63
C LEU A 147 0.18 6.65 -18.95
N GLN A 148 -0.83 7.41 -18.59
CA GLN A 148 -0.72 8.52 -17.66
C GLN A 148 -1.09 7.98 -16.28
N PRO A 149 -0.12 7.70 -15.38
CA PRO A 149 -0.39 7.09 -14.11
C PRO A 149 -1.07 8.08 -13.15
N ALA A 150 -1.91 7.57 -12.26
CA ALA A 150 -2.60 8.35 -11.24
C ALA A 150 -2.20 7.94 -9.83
N PHE A 151 -2.22 6.64 -9.56
CA PHE A 151 -1.80 6.07 -8.28
C PHE A 151 -1.39 4.60 -8.44
N VAL A 152 -0.79 4.03 -7.39
CA VAL A 152 -0.47 2.61 -7.27
C VAL A 152 -1.24 1.98 -6.13
N ARG A 153 -1.56 0.68 -6.24
CA ARG A 153 -2.20 -0.10 -5.18
C ARG A 153 -1.49 -1.43 -5.01
N TYR A 154 -1.21 -1.80 -3.75
CA TYR A 154 -0.80 -3.14 -3.37
C TYR A 154 -2.04 -3.94 -2.95
N TYR A 155 -2.29 -5.09 -3.60
CA TYR A 155 -3.45 -5.93 -3.33
C TYR A 155 -3.12 -7.39 -3.59
N LYS A 156 -3.41 -8.27 -2.62
CA LYS A 156 -3.16 -9.71 -2.72
C LYS A 156 -1.77 -10.02 -3.31
N GLN A 157 -0.73 -9.48 -2.68
CA GLN A 157 0.69 -9.68 -3.02
C GLN A 157 1.10 -9.19 -4.43
N ARG A 158 0.32 -8.31 -5.06
CA ARG A 158 0.63 -7.72 -6.36
C ARG A 158 0.53 -6.21 -6.32
N TRP A 159 1.46 -5.55 -6.98
CA TRP A 159 1.38 -4.13 -7.27
C TRP A 159 0.59 -3.87 -8.54
N TYR A 160 -0.20 -2.84 -8.52
CA TYR A 160 -0.99 -2.38 -9.65
C TYR A 160 -0.75 -0.88 -9.86
N VAL A 161 -0.65 -0.45 -11.12
CA VAL A 161 -0.72 0.95 -11.50
C VAL A 161 -2.09 1.24 -12.10
N VAL A 162 -2.73 2.29 -11.61
CA VAL A 162 -3.98 2.81 -12.15
C VAL A 162 -3.68 4.11 -12.89
N GLY A 163 -4.23 4.24 -14.09
CA GLY A 163 -4.00 5.43 -14.90
C GLY A 163 -4.81 5.42 -16.20
N VAL A 164 -4.69 6.50 -16.97
CA VAL A 164 -5.40 6.70 -18.23
C VAL A 164 -4.51 6.24 -19.38
N LYS A 165 -4.96 5.24 -20.13
CA LYS A 165 -4.29 4.79 -21.36
C LYS A 165 -4.43 5.86 -22.44
N LYS A 166 -3.31 6.33 -22.99
CA LYS A 166 -3.33 7.22 -24.14
C LYS A 166 -3.61 6.45 -25.42
N GLN A 167 -4.55 6.92 -26.21
CA GLN A 167 -4.76 6.39 -27.56
C GLN A 167 -3.64 6.88 -28.46
N ARG A 168 -3.11 6.01 -29.32
CA ARG A 168 -2.29 6.48 -30.46
C ARG A 168 -3.21 7.34 -31.33
N SER A 169 -2.94 8.61 -31.42
CA SER A 169 -3.69 9.53 -32.30
C SER A 169 -3.67 9.00 -33.73
N ALA A 170 -4.79 8.39 -34.14
CA ALA A 170 -5.14 8.38 -35.52
C ALA A 170 -5.73 9.78 -35.79
N SER A 171 -4.98 10.62 -36.49
CA SER A 171 -5.39 11.93 -37.08
C SER A 171 -6.15 12.90 -36.15
N GLU A 172 -5.58 14.06 -35.96
CA GLU A 172 -6.22 15.29 -35.50
C GLU A 172 -7.56 15.50 -36.24
N GLY A 173 -8.66 15.33 -35.56
CA GLY A 173 -9.96 15.63 -36.14
C GLY A 173 -11.12 15.18 -35.26
N LYS A 174 -11.71 16.17 -34.58
CA LYS A 174 -12.95 16.20 -33.80
C LYS A 174 -12.81 15.98 -32.29
N ALA A 175 -12.47 17.06 -31.60
CA ALA A 175 -12.87 17.26 -30.20
C ALA A 175 -14.37 17.56 -30.17
N ASN A 176 -15.20 16.57 -29.86
CA ASN A 176 -16.61 16.78 -29.55
C ASN A 176 -16.86 16.52 -28.07
N SER A 177 -17.76 17.25 -27.48
CA SER A 177 -18.09 17.49 -26.10
C SER A 177 -18.64 16.29 -25.26
N SER A 178 -18.42 15.06 -25.68
CA SER A 178 -18.62 13.80 -24.91
C SER A 178 -17.31 13.22 -24.35
N ALA A 179 -16.22 13.99 -24.45
CA ALA A 179 -14.85 13.51 -24.27
C ALA A 179 -14.50 12.97 -22.87
N GLU A 180 -15.28 13.29 -21.82
CA GLU A 180 -14.91 12.89 -20.45
C GLU A 180 -15.46 11.52 -20.03
N GLU A 181 -16.64 11.12 -20.49
CA GLU A 181 -17.15 9.74 -20.31
C GLU A 181 -16.28 8.75 -21.08
N ASP A 182 -15.82 9.14 -22.27
CA ASP A 182 -14.88 8.34 -23.06
C ASP A 182 -13.52 8.18 -22.37
N VAL A 183 -13.06 9.18 -21.61
CA VAL A 183 -11.78 9.08 -20.88
C VAL A 183 -11.84 8.08 -19.74
N ARG A 184 -12.97 7.95 -19.02
CA ARG A 184 -13.13 6.93 -17.98
C ARG A 184 -12.97 5.51 -18.54
N LYS A 185 -13.51 5.26 -19.73
CA LYS A 185 -13.33 4.00 -20.45
C LYS A 185 -11.87 3.67 -20.81
N LEU A 186 -10.99 4.68 -20.77
CA LEU A 186 -9.56 4.50 -21.01
C LEU A 186 -8.76 4.23 -19.72
N VAL A 187 -9.39 4.31 -18.54
CA VAL A 187 -8.72 3.97 -17.29
C VAL A 187 -8.38 2.48 -17.27
N ARG A 188 -7.17 2.18 -16.83
CA ARG A 188 -6.67 0.81 -16.69
C ARG A 188 -6.06 0.61 -15.31
N CYS A 189 -6.32 -0.56 -14.74
CA CYS A 189 -5.66 -1.08 -13.56
C CYS A 189 -4.78 -2.24 -14.02
N LEU A 190 -3.47 -2.04 -14.02
CA LEU A 190 -2.51 -2.95 -14.65
C LEU A 190 -1.53 -3.49 -13.61
N PRO A 191 -1.44 -4.82 -13.43
CA PRO A 191 -0.47 -5.42 -12.50
C PRO A 191 0.96 -5.33 -13.03
N PHE A 192 1.91 -5.08 -12.12
CA PHE A 192 3.32 -4.87 -12.46
C PHE A 192 3.97 -6.10 -13.09
N ASP A 193 3.60 -7.30 -12.64
CA ASP A 193 4.14 -8.57 -13.16
C ASP A 193 3.85 -8.83 -14.65
N ARG A 194 2.96 -8.04 -15.24
CA ARG A 194 2.68 -8.07 -16.68
C ARG A 194 3.28 -6.92 -17.47
N ILE A 195 4.06 -6.05 -16.79
CA ILE A 195 4.75 -4.90 -17.38
C ILE A 195 6.20 -5.30 -17.66
N SER A 196 6.72 -4.91 -18.80
CA SER A 196 8.13 -5.05 -19.15
C SER A 196 8.62 -3.84 -19.97
N PHE A 197 9.94 -3.58 -19.93
CA PHE A 197 10.58 -2.48 -20.66
C PHE A 197 9.95 -1.11 -20.36
N LEU A 198 9.66 -0.87 -19.09
CA LEU A 198 9.09 0.41 -18.64
C LEU A 198 10.09 1.55 -18.86
N LYS A 199 9.58 2.66 -19.41
CA LYS A 199 10.33 3.90 -19.65
C LYS A 199 9.47 5.10 -19.28
N LEU A 200 10.08 6.11 -18.67
CA LEU A 200 9.46 7.41 -18.46
C LEU A 200 9.54 8.25 -19.75
N ILE A 201 8.42 8.90 -20.10
CA ILE A 201 8.37 9.96 -21.09
C ILE A 201 8.28 11.27 -20.31
N CYS A 202 9.38 12.04 -20.28
CA CYS A 202 9.51 13.25 -19.48
C CYS A 202 8.73 14.45 -20.07
N GLU A 203 7.54 14.21 -20.58
CA GLU A 203 6.61 15.24 -21.02
C GLU A 203 5.47 15.35 -20.00
N LYS A 204 5.15 16.58 -19.59
CA LYS A 204 4.06 16.85 -18.64
C LYS A 204 2.70 16.66 -19.29
N HIS A 205 1.96 15.73 -18.79
CA HIS A 205 0.56 15.46 -19.16
C HIS A 205 -0.33 15.48 -17.91
N PRO A 206 -0.77 16.66 -17.43
CA PRO A 206 -1.61 16.73 -16.25
C PRO A 206 -2.98 16.10 -16.53
N LEU A 207 -3.49 15.34 -15.54
CA LEU A 207 -4.87 14.91 -15.53
C LEU A 207 -5.80 16.12 -15.40
N SER A 208 -6.98 16.10 -16.03
CA SER A 208 -8.01 17.11 -15.82
C SER A 208 -8.44 17.14 -14.33
N ALA A 209 -8.95 18.30 -13.87
CA ALA A 209 -9.37 18.46 -12.48
C ALA A 209 -10.41 17.40 -12.06
N LYS A 210 -11.33 17.04 -12.95
CA LYS A 210 -12.35 16.02 -12.74
C LYS A 210 -11.74 14.62 -12.66
N MET A 211 -10.77 14.30 -13.52
CA MET A 211 -10.06 13.02 -13.48
C MET A 211 -9.16 12.89 -12.26
N LYS A 212 -8.52 13.96 -11.82
CA LYS A 212 -7.77 13.98 -10.55
C LYS A 212 -8.66 13.65 -9.35
N LYS A 213 -9.88 14.19 -9.31
CA LYS A 213 -10.85 13.90 -8.24
C LYS A 213 -11.34 12.45 -8.32
N PHE A 214 -11.57 11.91 -9.51
CA PHE A 214 -12.04 10.55 -9.70
C PHE A 214 -10.95 9.50 -9.44
N LEU A 215 -9.72 9.74 -9.91
CA LEU A 215 -8.57 8.83 -9.80
C LEU A 215 -7.78 9.04 -8.51
N THR A 216 -8.47 9.09 -7.37
CA THR A 216 -7.87 8.85 -6.05
C THR A 216 -8.16 7.41 -5.63
N PRO A 217 -7.32 6.78 -4.80
CA PRO A 217 -7.58 5.41 -4.33
C PRO A 217 -8.98 5.23 -3.74
N GLU A 218 -9.41 6.18 -2.90
CA GLU A 218 -10.69 6.16 -2.19
C GLU A 218 -11.87 6.23 -3.19
N ASN A 219 -11.90 7.24 -4.06
CA ASN A 219 -13.00 7.43 -5.00
C ASN A 219 -13.05 6.36 -6.09
N TYR A 220 -11.88 5.88 -6.53
CA TYR A 220 -11.82 4.87 -7.59
C TYR A 220 -12.33 3.51 -7.11
N TYR A 221 -12.09 3.16 -5.84
CA TYR A 221 -12.43 1.86 -5.28
C TYR A 221 -13.65 1.88 -4.34
N GLU A 222 -14.32 3.03 -4.15
CA GLU A 222 -15.44 3.21 -3.22
C GLU A 222 -16.49 2.09 -3.29
N ASP A 223 -16.85 1.67 -4.52
CA ASP A 223 -17.85 0.63 -4.74
C ASP A 223 -17.23 -0.69 -5.24
N CYS A 224 -15.91 -0.82 -5.27
CA CYS A 224 -15.26 -1.97 -5.88
C CYS A 224 -15.05 -3.12 -4.91
N PHE A 225 -15.53 -4.29 -5.27
CA PHE A 225 -15.10 -5.51 -4.57
C PHE A 225 -13.75 -6.00 -5.13
N GLY A 226 -12.66 -5.65 -4.43
CA GLY A 226 -11.30 -5.97 -4.87
C GLY A 226 -10.65 -4.85 -5.71
N ILE A 227 -10.14 -5.19 -6.90
CA ILE A 227 -9.34 -4.27 -7.73
C ILE A 227 -9.96 -3.96 -9.10
N TYR A 228 -11.00 -4.67 -9.47
CA TYR A 228 -11.64 -4.49 -10.77
C TYR A 228 -12.79 -3.49 -10.66
N ARG A 229 -12.72 -2.45 -11.50
CA ARG A 229 -13.79 -1.51 -11.72
C ARG A 229 -14.27 -1.65 -13.16
N MET A 230 -15.57 -1.81 -13.34
CA MET A 230 -16.25 -1.81 -14.64
C MET A 230 -17.15 -0.58 -14.70
N GLU A 231 -16.99 0.26 -15.73
CA GLU A 231 -17.72 1.54 -15.85
C GLU A 231 -19.21 1.38 -16.13
N ASP A 232 -19.59 0.30 -16.81
CA ASP A 232 -20.97 0.06 -17.24
C ASP A 232 -21.74 -0.91 -16.31
N VAL A 233 -21.22 -1.16 -15.10
CA VAL A 233 -21.82 -2.08 -14.14
C VAL A 233 -22.50 -1.29 -13.02
N PRO A 234 -23.78 -1.56 -12.69
CA PRO A 234 -24.49 -0.86 -11.64
C PRO A 234 -23.95 -1.24 -10.25
N VAL A 235 -24.07 -0.31 -9.32
CA VAL A 235 -23.86 -0.59 -7.89
C VAL A 235 -25.09 -1.30 -7.37
N GLU A 236 -24.91 -2.43 -6.72
CA GLU A 236 -25.96 -3.26 -6.17
C GLU A 236 -25.81 -3.46 -4.68
N LYS A 237 -26.94 -3.58 -3.98
CA LYS A 237 -26.96 -3.96 -2.57
C LYS A 237 -27.16 -5.46 -2.48
N ILE A 238 -26.09 -6.18 -2.19
CA ILE A 238 -26.13 -7.62 -1.99
C ILE A 238 -26.33 -7.96 -0.51
N ARG A 239 -26.93 -9.11 -0.25
CA ARG A 239 -27.12 -9.66 1.10
C ARG A 239 -26.43 -11.01 1.20
N ILE A 240 -25.56 -11.15 2.19
CA ILE A 240 -24.84 -12.38 2.48
C ILE A 240 -25.25 -12.91 3.84
N ARG A 241 -25.19 -14.22 4.00
CA ARG A 241 -25.38 -14.90 5.28
C ARG A 241 -24.10 -15.68 5.59
N ALA A 242 -23.50 -15.37 6.73
CA ALA A 242 -22.36 -16.11 7.26
C ALA A 242 -22.80 -16.92 8.48
N PHE A 243 -22.31 -18.15 8.57
CA PHE A 243 -22.60 -19.06 9.66
C PHE A 243 -21.50 -19.04 10.72
N TYR A 244 -21.80 -19.56 11.89
CA TYR A 244 -20.79 -19.76 12.94
C TYR A 244 -19.78 -20.86 12.48
N PRO A 245 -18.47 -20.66 12.69
CA PRO A 245 -17.78 -19.50 13.29
C PRO A 245 -17.35 -18.42 12.26
N GLU A 246 -17.61 -18.59 10.96
CA GLU A 246 -17.09 -17.76 9.87
C GLU A 246 -17.48 -16.30 9.99
N TYR A 247 -18.62 -15.98 10.56
CA TYR A 247 -19.04 -14.60 10.72
C TYR A 247 -18.10 -13.79 11.66
N ASN A 248 -17.39 -14.43 12.58
CA ASN A 248 -16.42 -13.75 13.43
C ASN A 248 -15.27 -13.19 12.57
N TYR A 249 -14.75 -13.98 11.63
CA TYR A 249 -13.68 -13.55 10.73
C TYR A 249 -14.14 -12.39 9.83
N ILE A 250 -15.39 -12.41 9.38
CA ILE A 250 -15.97 -11.34 8.56
C ILE A 250 -16.17 -10.05 9.37
N GLU A 251 -16.39 -10.13 10.68
CA GLU A 251 -16.49 -8.95 11.56
C GLU A 251 -15.11 -8.39 11.92
N GLU A 252 -14.10 -9.25 12.10
CA GLU A 252 -12.72 -8.82 12.34
C GLU A 252 -12.09 -8.18 11.11
N VAL A 253 -12.33 -8.77 9.93
CA VAL A 253 -11.83 -8.29 8.64
C VAL A 253 -13.01 -8.17 7.68
N PRO A 254 -13.67 -6.99 7.63
CA PRO A 254 -14.81 -6.76 6.76
C PRO A 254 -14.47 -7.03 5.29
N LEU A 255 -15.40 -7.67 4.57
CA LEU A 255 -15.25 -7.96 3.14
C LEU A 255 -15.21 -6.70 2.28
N HIS A 256 -15.89 -5.64 2.74
CA HIS A 256 -15.94 -4.33 2.09
C HIS A 256 -16.32 -3.26 3.11
N GLU A 257 -15.89 -2.02 2.92
CA GLU A 257 -16.15 -0.89 3.82
C GLU A 257 -17.64 -0.61 4.03
N SER A 258 -18.47 -0.87 3.00
CA SER A 258 -19.93 -0.74 3.08
C SER A 258 -20.63 -1.86 3.85
N GLN A 259 -19.90 -2.81 4.45
CA GLN A 259 -20.47 -3.95 5.16
C GLN A 259 -21.27 -3.51 6.39
N GLN A 260 -22.53 -3.92 6.46
CA GLN A 260 -23.41 -3.66 7.60
C GLN A 260 -24.09 -4.93 8.07
N LYS A 261 -24.02 -5.22 9.37
CA LYS A 261 -24.81 -6.31 9.97
C LYS A 261 -26.28 -5.90 10.03
N VAL A 262 -27.16 -6.71 9.46
CA VAL A 262 -28.60 -6.43 9.37
C VAL A 262 -29.46 -7.41 10.17
N LYS A 263 -28.94 -8.60 10.47
CA LYS A 263 -29.69 -9.61 11.22
C LYS A 263 -28.76 -10.57 11.93
N GLU A 264 -29.18 -11.07 13.09
CA GLU A 264 -28.59 -12.19 13.80
C GLU A 264 -29.68 -13.22 14.12
N SER A 265 -29.37 -14.49 13.97
CA SER A 265 -30.32 -15.56 14.30
C SER A 265 -30.47 -15.69 15.83
N LYS A 266 -31.63 -16.12 16.29
CA LYS A 266 -31.92 -16.25 17.73
C LYS A 266 -31.04 -17.31 18.42
N ASP A 267 -30.59 -18.28 17.69
CA ASP A 267 -29.72 -19.37 18.13
C ASP A 267 -28.21 -19.05 17.96
N GLY A 268 -27.88 -17.88 17.44
CA GLY A 268 -26.51 -17.46 17.18
C GLY A 268 -25.81 -18.19 16.02
N MET A 269 -26.53 -19.03 15.27
CA MET A 269 -25.93 -19.87 14.25
C MET A 269 -25.56 -19.14 12.95
N TYR A 270 -26.18 -17.98 12.68
CA TYR A 270 -25.84 -17.17 11.51
C TYR A 270 -26.06 -15.69 11.75
N ARG A 271 -25.33 -14.87 10.99
CA ARG A 271 -25.51 -13.42 10.84
C ARG A 271 -25.67 -13.06 9.38
N GLU A 272 -26.48 -12.03 9.11
CA GLU A 272 -26.69 -11.50 7.77
C GLU A 272 -26.12 -10.10 7.66
N TYR A 273 -25.42 -9.85 6.55
CA TYR A 273 -24.78 -8.58 6.24
C TYR A 273 -25.28 -8.09 4.90
N THR A 274 -25.25 -6.78 4.72
CA THR A 274 -25.42 -6.15 3.41
C THR A 274 -24.14 -5.47 3.00
N LEU A 275 -23.85 -5.51 1.69
CA LEU A 275 -22.75 -4.80 1.05
C LEU A 275 -23.32 -4.01 -0.13
N THR A 276 -22.80 -2.81 -0.33
CA THR A 276 -23.14 -1.96 -1.50
C THR A 276 -21.90 -1.91 -2.37
N ILE A 277 -21.93 -2.65 -3.48
CA ILE A 277 -20.75 -2.86 -4.34
C ILE A 277 -21.17 -2.92 -5.81
N LEU A 278 -20.22 -2.72 -6.71
CA LEU A 278 -20.43 -3.00 -8.13
C LEU A 278 -20.84 -4.45 -8.32
N SER A 279 -21.79 -4.70 -9.23
CA SER A 279 -22.34 -6.02 -9.46
C SER A 279 -21.24 -7.04 -9.77
N LEU A 280 -21.29 -8.20 -9.09
CA LEU A 280 -20.32 -9.29 -9.26
C LEU A 280 -20.65 -10.24 -10.41
N ILE A 281 -21.78 -10.01 -11.11
CA ILE A 281 -22.26 -10.93 -12.18
C ILE A 281 -21.27 -11.01 -13.35
N HIS A 282 -20.34 -10.06 -13.46
CA HIS A 282 -19.38 -9.96 -14.56
C HIS A 282 -17.92 -10.21 -14.15
N ILE A 283 -17.67 -10.80 -12.97
CA ILE A 283 -16.32 -11.17 -12.49
C ILE A 283 -16.04 -12.64 -12.78
#